data_4b885d1d1eeaf98ec728cb62e8633815
#
_entry.id   4b885d1d1eeaf98ec728cb62e8633815
#
_cell.length_a   1.000
_cell.length_b   1.000
_cell.length_c   1.000
_cell.angle_alpha   90.00
_cell.angle_beta   90.00
_cell.angle_gamma   90.00
#
_symmetry.space_group_name_H-M   'P 1'
#
loop_
_entity.id
_entity.type
_entity.pdbx_description
1 polymer ?
#
loop_
_entity_poly.entity_id
_entity_poly.type
_entity_poly.pdbx_seq_one_letter_code
_entity_poly.pdbx_strand_id
1 'polypeptide(L)' 'MNLIENYIQPGYQIRKLSRQEVPFDYDGKGFVEFKGKVDCYGNVQQVHKIFSIEQWEKVKKQGYYLA' A
#
# COMPACT_ATOMS: atom_id res chain seq x y z
N MET A 1 -7.95 -17.79 -7.36
CA MET A 1 -6.73 -17.29 -6.73
C MET A 1 -7.06 -16.76 -5.35
N ASN A 2 -6.34 -17.21 -4.34
CA ASN A 2 -6.60 -16.80 -2.97
C ASN A 2 -5.80 -15.56 -2.64
N LEU A 3 -6.49 -14.54 -2.14
CA LEU A 3 -5.82 -13.35 -1.63
C LEU A 3 -5.30 -13.60 -0.23
N ILE A 4 -4.10 -13.13 0.04
CA ILE A 4 -3.41 -13.36 1.31
C ILE A 4 -3.25 -12.02 2.02
N GLU A 5 -3.44 -12.03 3.32
CA GLU A 5 -3.28 -10.85 4.16
C GLU A 5 -1.81 -10.53 4.36
N ASN A 6 -1.45 -9.29 4.06
CA ASN A 6 -0.08 -8.79 4.23
C ASN A 6 -0.12 -7.70 5.29
N TYR A 7 0.38 -8.01 6.49
CA TYR A 7 0.32 -7.10 7.64
C TYR A 7 1.44 -6.08 7.60
N ILE A 8 1.06 -4.81 7.65
CA ILE A 8 2.01 -3.70 7.58
C ILE A 8 2.86 -3.68 8.86
N GLN A 9 4.18 -3.62 8.70
CA GLN A 9 5.11 -3.55 9.81
C GLN A 9 5.50 -2.10 10.11
N PRO A 10 5.90 -1.79 11.36
CA PRO A 10 6.35 -0.42 11.68
C PRO A 10 7.56 0.00 10.87
N GLY A 11 7.74 1.30 10.69
CA GLY A 11 8.90 1.84 9.99
C GLY A 11 8.71 2.03 8.49
N TYR A 12 7.51 1.83 7.98
CA TYR A 12 7.21 2.07 6.57
C TYR A 12 7.27 3.55 6.23
N GLN A 13 7.38 3.85 4.93
CA GLN A 13 7.36 5.20 4.40
C GLN A 13 6.20 5.36 3.43
N ILE A 14 5.53 6.51 3.51
CA ILE A 14 4.42 6.86 2.62
C ILE A 14 4.73 8.19 1.98
N ARG A 15 4.57 8.26 0.66
CA ARG A 15 4.74 9.48 -0.11
C ARG A 15 3.54 9.67 -1.02
N LYS A 16 2.94 10.86 -0.97
CA LYS A 16 1.85 11.18 -1.88
C LYS A 16 2.41 11.39 -3.28
N LEU A 17 1.82 10.74 -4.26
CA LEU A 17 2.25 10.83 -5.66
C LEU A 17 1.55 11.99 -6.35
N SER A 18 2.29 12.69 -7.22
CA SER A 18 1.71 13.73 -8.07
C SER A 18 1.05 13.06 -9.29
N ARG A 19 0.19 13.84 -9.96
CA ARG A 19 -0.48 13.35 -11.17
C ARG A 19 0.53 12.89 -12.23
N GLN A 20 1.69 13.53 -12.30
CA GLN A 20 2.70 13.23 -13.29
C GLN A 20 3.46 11.94 -13.01
N GLU A 21 3.41 11.47 -11.77
CA GLU A 21 4.16 10.28 -11.34
C GLU A 21 3.40 8.97 -11.55
N VAL A 22 2.12 9.03 -11.86
CA VAL A 22 1.33 7.83 -12.08
C VAL A 22 1.13 7.62 -13.58
N PRO A 23 1.25 6.35 -14.06
CA PRO A 23 1.14 6.05 -15.49
C PRO A 23 -0.28 5.82 -15.98
N PHE A 24 -1.27 6.19 -15.19
CA PHE A 24 -2.69 5.97 -15.52
C PHE A 24 -3.49 7.20 -15.14
N ASP A 25 -4.77 7.22 -15.53
CA ASP A 25 -5.64 8.35 -15.25
C ASP A 25 -5.74 8.62 -13.77
N TYR A 26 -5.51 9.88 -13.41
CA TYR A 26 -5.54 10.33 -12.04
C TYR A 26 -6.96 10.79 -11.71
N ASP A 27 -7.70 9.94 -11.03
CA ASP A 27 -9.07 10.20 -10.68
C ASP A 27 -9.26 10.08 -9.16
N GLY A 28 -10.15 10.86 -8.60
CA GLY A 28 -10.44 10.85 -7.17
C GLY A 28 -9.40 11.60 -6.36
N LYS A 29 -9.12 11.12 -5.13
CA LYS A 29 -8.24 11.80 -4.18
C LYS A 29 -6.75 11.67 -4.49
N GLY A 30 -6.39 10.73 -5.36
CA GLY A 30 -5.01 10.52 -5.73
C GLY A 30 -4.45 9.20 -5.23
N PHE A 31 -3.12 9.12 -5.23
CA PHE A 31 -2.41 7.88 -4.93
C PHE A 31 -1.25 8.16 -3.98
N VAL A 32 -0.84 7.11 -3.26
CA VAL A 32 0.33 7.16 -2.38
C VAL A 32 1.27 6.01 -2.72
N GLU A 33 2.56 6.25 -2.52
CA GLU A 33 3.58 5.23 -2.67
C GLU A 33 3.94 4.70 -1.29
N PHE A 34 3.84 3.39 -1.13
CA PHE A 34 4.19 2.70 0.11
C PHE A 34 5.51 1.96 -0.08
N LYS A 35 6.45 2.19 0.83
CA LYS A 35 7.70 1.44 0.92
C LYS A 35 7.86 0.95 2.33
N GLY A 36 7.96 -0.35 2.51
CA GLY A 36 8.12 -0.89 3.86
C GLY A 36 8.09 -2.39 3.86
N LYS A 37 7.98 -2.96 5.06
CA LYS A 37 7.94 -4.40 5.23
C LYS A 37 6.53 -4.83 5.57
N VAL A 38 6.17 -6.02 5.10
CA VAL A 38 4.90 -6.66 5.42
C VAL A 38 5.16 -8.08 5.87
N ASP A 39 4.31 -8.54 6.79
CA ASP A 39 4.36 -9.91 7.30
C ASP A 39 3.21 -10.70 6.67
N CYS A 40 3.57 -11.75 5.95
CA CYS A 40 2.62 -12.65 5.33
C CYS A 40 2.83 -14.03 5.93
N TYR A 41 2.00 -14.39 6.91
CA TYR A 41 2.07 -15.67 7.62
C TYR A 41 3.47 -15.97 8.16
N GLY A 42 4.09 -14.99 8.82
CA GLY A 42 5.41 -15.13 9.40
C GLY A 42 6.56 -14.86 8.45
N ASN A 43 6.27 -14.61 7.18
CA ASN A 43 7.29 -14.30 6.17
C ASN A 43 7.32 -12.80 5.94
N VAL A 44 8.35 -12.14 6.49
CA VAL A 44 8.49 -10.69 6.38
C VAL A 44 9.24 -10.36 5.11
N GLN A 45 8.64 -9.51 4.28
CA GLN A 45 9.21 -9.09 3.00
C GLN A 45 9.14 -7.59 2.85
N GLN A 46 10.14 -7.02 2.18
CA GLN A 46 10.08 -5.61 1.82
C GLN A 46 9.31 -5.46 0.52
N VAL A 47 8.37 -4.52 0.49
CA VAL A 47 7.52 -4.29 -0.67
C VAL A 47 7.49 -2.82 -1.04
N HIS A 48 7.17 -2.57 -2.30
CA HIS A 48 6.97 -1.24 -2.83
C HIS A 48 5.66 -1.28 -3.61
N LYS A 49 4.66 -0.55 -3.13
CA LYS A 49 3.33 -0.57 -3.73
C LYS A 49 2.75 0.81 -3.89
N ILE A 50 1.80 0.93 -4.81
CA ILE A 50 1.03 2.15 -5.01
C ILE A 50 -0.42 1.85 -4.65
N PHE A 51 -0.96 2.63 -3.71
CA PHE A 51 -2.36 2.54 -3.31
C PHE A 51 -3.08 3.82 -3.67
N SER A 52 -4.38 3.72 -3.99
CA SER A 52 -5.22 4.92 -3.96
C SER A 52 -5.33 5.40 -2.52
N ILE A 53 -5.65 6.68 -2.34
CA ILE A 53 -5.77 7.22 -0.99
C ILE A 53 -6.87 6.49 -0.21
N GLU A 54 -7.99 6.15 -0.87
CA GLU A 54 -9.07 5.39 -0.25
C GLU A 54 -8.59 4.01 0.19
N GLN A 55 -7.84 3.31 -0.65
CA GLN A 55 -7.29 2.00 -0.30
C GLN A 55 -6.33 2.11 0.87
N TRP A 56 -5.46 3.13 0.85
CA TRP A 56 -4.48 3.33 1.91
C TRP A 56 -5.15 3.61 3.25
N GLU A 57 -6.23 4.39 3.24
CA GLU A 57 -6.98 4.65 4.47
C GLU A 57 -7.53 3.36 5.07
N LYS A 58 -8.03 2.46 4.24
CA LYS A 58 -8.50 1.16 4.70
C LYS A 58 -7.35 0.31 5.26
N VAL A 59 -6.22 0.29 4.54
CA VAL A 59 -5.04 -0.46 4.97
C VAL A 59 -4.55 0.02 6.33
N LYS A 60 -4.46 1.35 6.51
CA LYS A 60 -4.05 1.93 7.78
C LYS A 60 -4.99 1.51 8.92
N LYS A 61 -6.28 1.53 8.65
CA LYS A 61 -7.29 1.26 9.66
C LYS A 61 -7.28 -0.20 10.08
N GLN A 62 -7.15 -1.12 9.13
CA GLN A 62 -7.20 -2.55 9.43
C GLN A 62 -5.82 -3.17 9.68
N GLY A 63 -4.75 -2.53 9.23
CA GLY A 63 -3.38 -2.99 9.46
C GLY A 63 -2.83 -3.96 8.45
N TYR A 64 -3.58 -4.29 7.39
CA TYR A 64 -3.13 -5.21 6.34
C TYR A 64 -3.79 -4.88 5.02
N TYR A 65 -3.23 -5.45 3.94
CA TYR A 65 -3.89 -5.43 2.64
C TYR A 65 -3.89 -6.84 2.06
N LEU A 66 -4.81 -7.08 1.13
CA LEU A 66 -4.92 -8.38 0.47
C LEU A 66 -4.20 -8.38 -0.88
N ALA A 67 -3.43 -9.42 -1.11
CA ALA A 67 -2.71 -9.56 -2.38
C ALA A 67 -2.45 -11.02 -2.72
#